data_651f6308c8c8d14acdccf9ffeacd12d2
#
_entry.id   651f6308c8c8d14acdccf9ffeacd12d2
#
_cell.length_a   1.000
_cell.length_b   1.000
_cell.length_c   1.000
_cell.angle_alpha   90.00
_cell.angle_beta   90.00
_cell.angle_gamma   90.00
#
_symmetry.space_group_name_H-M   'P 1'
#
loop_
_entity.id
_entity.type
_entity.pdbx_description
1 polymer ?
#
loop_
_entity_poly.entity_id
_entity_poly.type
_entity_poly.pdbx_seq_one_letter_code
_entity_poly.pdbx_strand_id
1 'polypeptide(L)'
;MYINSGYLRNSRIDFKDHTRPLVVGSCGTYRLSGQPAVLPTHRPRGRVDYQLLYVAAGKAHFFFNGRKEVVGAGSIVLYCPIEEQRYLYYGADHPEVFWVHFTGYDAKNILRYYHLTPKQHVYHTGTRSEFRWIFQRMILELQLCKPLYEEMLASLLNDLMLLICRQQELDRQPGGIQDEVIEAIAYLSEHYNQDISVSEYAKARHISTNHFIRSLKQYTGMTPKQYIVSQRMTNAQMLLESSSYTIQEIAVIVGYG
;
A
#
# COMPACT_ATOMS: atom_id res chain seq x y z
N MET A 1 26.94 -4.40 2.39
CA MET A 1 25.69 -5.12 2.01
C MET A 1 24.96 -5.52 3.28
N TYR A 2 23.67 -5.21 3.37
CA TYR A 2 22.78 -5.64 4.47
C TYR A 2 21.71 -6.57 3.88
N ILE A 3 21.45 -7.68 4.57
CA ILE A 3 20.39 -8.65 4.20
C ILE A 3 19.65 -9.02 5.49
N ASN A 4 18.32 -8.96 5.45
CA ASN A 4 17.44 -9.48 6.50
C ASN A 4 16.34 -10.30 5.85
N SER A 5 16.06 -11.51 6.33
CA SER A 5 15.08 -12.41 5.71
C SER A 5 14.51 -13.43 6.69
N GLY A 6 13.32 -13.90 6.38
CA GLY A 6 12.66 -15.00 7.06
C GLY A 6 12.14 -16.02 6.04
N TYR A 7 12.03 -17.27 6.46
CA TYR A 7 11.61 -18.39 5.61
C TYR A 7 10.57 -19.21 6.37
N LEU A 8 9.53 -19.63 5.67
CA LEU A 8 8.50 -20.50 6.22
C LEU A 8 9.13 -21.79 6.73
N ARG A 9 8.89 -22.10 8.01
CA ARG A 9 9.47 -23.28 8.69
C ARG A 9 11.00 -23.39 8.55
N ASN A 10 11.68 -22.24 8.44
CA ASN A 10 13.13 -22.13 8.24
C ASN A 10 13.66 -22.84 6.98
N SER A 11 12.81 -23.14 6.01
CA SER A 11 13.18 -23.83 4.76
C SER A 11 13.42 -22.82 3.64
N ARG A 12 14.57 -22.94 2.95
CA ARG A 12 14.92 -22.15 1.77
C ARG A 12 14.49 -22.81 0.46
N ILE A 13 13.80 -23.95 0.53
CA ILE A 13 13.39 -24.73 -0.65
C ILE A 13 12.14 -24.09 -1.24
N ASP A 14 12.13 -23.91 -2.56
CA ASP A 14 10.95 -23.51 -3.31
C ASP A 14 9.86 -24.57 -3.17
N PHE A 15 8.63 -24.15 -2.93
CA PHE A 15 7.52 -25.09 -2.82
C PHE A 15 6.25 -24.54 -3.46
N LYS A 16 5.35 -25.46 -3.80
CA LYS A 16 4.01 -25.19 -4.29
C LYS A 16 3.02 -25.69 -3.27
N ASP A 17 2.13 -24.83 -2.78
CA ASP A 17 1.06 -25.25 -1.87
C ASP A 17 -0.24 -25.42 -2.65
N HIS A 18 -0.86 -26.58 -2.53
CA HIS A 18 -2.13 -26.92 -3.18
C HIS A 18 -3.28 -27.04 -2.18
N THR A 19 -3.01 -26.81 -0.89
CA THR A 19 -3.97 -27.01 0.21
C THR A 19 -4.53 -25.70 0.76
N ARG A 20 -3.76 -24.60 0.63
CA ARG A 20 -4.14 -23.29 1.14
C ARG A 20 -4.28 -22.28 0.00
N PRO A 21 -5.19 -21.30 0.12
CA PRO A 21 -5.46 -20.34 -0.96
C PRO A 21 -4.25 -19.43 -1.25
N LEU A 22 -3.56 -18.99 -0.20
CA LEU A 22 -2.40 -18.10 -0.28
C LEU A 22 -1.42 -18.41 0.84
N VAL A 23 -0.13 -18.54 0.52
CA VAL A 23 0.94 -18.88 1.46
C VAL A 23 2.18 -18.08 1.14
N VAL A 24 2.74 -17.41 2.13
CA VAL A 24 4.04 -16.76 2.04
C VAL A 24 5.14 -17.76 2.37
N GLY A 25 6.01 -18.03 1.41
CA GLY A 25 7.14 -18.95 1.57
C GLY A 25 8.39 -18.30 2.18
N SER A 26 8.65 -17.06 1.81
CA SER A 26 9.78 -16.30 2.34
C SER A 26 9.62 -14.81 2.05
N CYS A 27 10.27 -13.99 2.89
CA CYS A 27 10.30 -12.54 2.72
C CYS A 27 11.65 -11.99 3.20
N GLY A 28 12.12 -10.92 2.56
CA GLY A 28 13.38 -10.31 2.97
C GLY A 28 13.64 -8.96 2.34
N THR A 29 14.81 -8.42 2.68
CA THR A 29 15.31 -7.16 2.12
C THR A 29 16.80 -7.24 1.83
N TYR A 30 17.21 -6.55 0.77
CA TYR A 30 18.58 -6.26 0.43
C TYR A 30 18.79 -4.76 0.46
N ARG A 31 19.90 -4.32 1.09
CA ARG A 31 20.39 -2.95 0.98
C ARG A 31 21.86 -2.97 0.59
N LEU A 32 22.20 -2.37 -0.53
CA LEU A 32 23.56 -2.22 -1.00
C LEU A 32 23.97 -0.76 -0.94
N SER A 33 25.22 -0.54 -0.52
CA SER A 33 25.86 0.78 -0.55
C SER A 33 27.33 0.64 -0.93
N GLY A 34 27.84 1.61 -1.67
CA GLY A 34 29.26 1.67 -2.08
C GLY A 34 29.62 0.77 -3.26
N GLN A 35 30.78 1.05 -3.84
CA GLN A 35 31.37 0.26 -4.93
C GLN A 35 32.47 -0.65 -4.37
N PRO A 36 32.74 -1.83 -4.99
CA PRO A 36 32.18 -2.37 -6.24
C PRO A 36 31.03 -3.39 -6.03
N ALA A 37 30.21 -3.23 -4.99
CA ALA A 37 29.19 -4.23 -4.66
C ALA A 37 28.17 -4.43 -5.81
N VAL A 38 28.08 -5.66 -6.28
CA VAL A 38 27.06 -6.12 -7.26
C VAL A 38 26.42 -7.39 -6.71
N LEU A 39 25.10 -7.44 -6.72
CA LEU A 39 24.33 -8.63 -6.35
C LEU A 39 23.54 -9.11 -7.57
N PRO A 40 24.03 -10.10 -8.31
CA PRO A 40 23.32 -10.66 -9.46
C PRO A 40 22.38 -11.79 -9.04
N THR A 41 21.27 -11.88 -9.75
CA THR A 41 20.37 -13.04 -9.72
C THR A 41 20.07 -13.45 -11.15
N HIS A 42 20.27 -14.74 -11.45
CA HIS A 42 19.87 -15.33 -12.71
C HIS A 42 19.32 -16.73 -12.47
N ARG A 43 18.04 -16.92 -12.73
CA ARG A 43 17.32 -18.20 -12.65
C ARG A 43 16.65 -18.46 -14.00
N PRO A 44 17.32 -19.17 -14.94
CA PRO A 44 16.81 -19.37 -16.30
C PRO A 44 15.48 -20.12 -16.37
N ARG A 45 15.22 -21.00 -15.39
CA ARG A 45 13.97 -21.79 -15.27
C ARG A 45 12.96 -21.15 -14.32
N GLY A 46 13.27 -19.94 -13.81
CA GLY A 46 12.44 -19.28 -12.80
C GLY A 46 12.37 -20.04 -11.47
N ARG A 47 11.32 -19.79 -10.73
CA ARG A 47 10.93 -20.47 -9.49
C ARG A 47 9.57 -21.14 -9.66
N VAL A 48 9.19 -22.02 -8.76
CA VAL A 48 7.87 -22.67 -8.76
C VAL A 48 6.78 -21.81 -8.11
N ASP A 49 7.19 -20.77 -7.40
CA ASP A 49 6.35 -19.80 -6.69
C ASP A 49 6.33 -18.42 -7.39
N TYR A 50 5.45 -17.53 -6.93
CA TYR A 50 5.42 -16.13 -7.32
C TYR A 50 6.44 -15.32 -6.52
N GLN A 51 6.92 -14.23 -7.11
CA GLN A 51 7.77 -13.26 -6.41
C GLN A 51 7.29 -11.84 -6.68
N LEU A 52 7.11 -11.05 -5.60
CA LEU A 52 7.02 -9.60 -5.66
C LEU A 52 8.32 -9.00 -5.11
N LEU A 53 8.85 -7.98 -5.81
CA LEU A 53 10.00 -7.20 -5.37
C LEU A 53 9.59 -5.72 -5.34
N TYR A 54 9.83 -5.06 -4.22
CA TYR A 54 9.60 -3.64 -4.04
C TYR A 54 10.94 -2.89 -3.99
N VAL A 55 11.17 -2.00 -4.94
CA VAL A 55 12.33 -1.10 -4.94
C VAL A 55 11.99 0.08 -4.02
N ALA A 56 12.45 0.03 -2.79
CA ALA A 56 12.11 1.02 -1.76
C ALA A 56 13.03 2.25 -1.79
N ALA A 57 14.26 2.11 -2.32
CA ALA A 57 15.20 3.21 -2.56
C ALA A 57 16.16 2.85 -3.67
N GLY A 58 16.77 3.87 -4.29
CA GLY A 58 17.74 3.70 -5.36
C GLY A 58 17.15 3.13 -6.64
N LYS A 59 17.90 2.25 -7.30
CA LYS A 59 17.52 1.62 -8.57
C LYS A 59 17.88 0.13 -8.56
N ALA A 60 17.13 -0.65 -9.34
CA ALA A 60 17.39 -2.05 -9.61
C ALA A 60 17.30 -2.31 -11.13
N HIS A 61 18.07 -3.25 -11.63
CA HIS A 61 18.17 -3.54 -13.06
C HIS A 61 17.57 -4.92 -13.33
N PHE A 62 16.44 -4.95 -14.00
CA PHE A 62 15.71 -6.17 -14.36
C PHE A 62 15.88 -6.48 -15.83
N PHE A 63 15.67 -7.76 -16.21
CA PHE A 63 15.68 -8.19 -17.59
C PHE A 63 14.40 -8.95 -17.86
N PHE A 64 13.58 -8.44 -18.77
CA PHE A 64 12.34 -9.06 -19.22
C PHE A 64 12.45 -9.36 -20.72
N ASN A 65 12.25 -10.62 -21.11
CA ASN A 65 12.36 -11.04 -22.50
C ASN A 65 13.68 -10.60 -23.18
N GLY A 66 14.79 -10.69 -22.42
CA GLY A 66 16.13 -10.30 -22.89
C GLY A 66 16.38 -8.79 -22.92
N ARG A 67 15.41 -7.93 -22.60
CA ARG A 67 15.56 -6.47 -22.55
C ARG A 67 15.84 -6.01 -21.13
N LYS A 68 16.85 -5.14 -20.98
CA LYS A 68 17.19 -4.51 -19.71
C LYS A 68 16.23 -3.37 -19.44
N GLU A 69 15.66 -3.35 -18.22
CA GLU A 69 14.86 -2.26 -17.69
C GLU A 69 15.43 -1.79 -16.36
N VAL A 70 15.54 -0.47 -16.18
CA VAL A 70 16.00 0.16 -14.94
C VAL A 70 14.77 0.59 -14.15
N VAL A 71 14.55 -0.03 -13.01
CA VAL A 71 13.38 0.18 -12.16
C VAL A 71 13.80 1.01 -10.94
N GLY A 72 13.19 2.17 -10.79
CA GLY A 72 13.47 3.11 -9.70
C GLY A 72 12.65 2.85 -8.44
N ALA A 73 13.00 3.60 -7.39
CA ALA A 73 12.26 3.59 -6.14
C ALA A 73 10.77 3.87 -6.33
N GLY A 74 9.93 3.24 -5.53
CA GLY A 74 8.47 3.33 -5.64
C GLY A 74 7.86 2.40 -6.68
N SER A 75 8.58 1.36 -7.09
CA SER A 75 8.08 0.39 -8.06
C SER A 75 8.07 -1.02 -7.49
N ILE A 76 7.09 -1.80 -7.90
CA ILE A 76 6.97 -3.22 -7.59
C ILE A 76 7.14 -4.04 -8.87
N VAL A 77 7.89 -5.13 -8.78
CA VAL A 77 8.10 -6.09 -9.87
C VAL A 77 7.46 -7.42 -9.50
N LEU A 78 6.65 -7.96 -10.40
CA LEU A 78 6.03 -9.28 -10.27
C LEU A 78 6.69 -10.28 -11.21
N TYR A 79 7.14 -11.41 -10.66
CA TYR A 79 7.50 -12.61 -11.40
C TYR A 79 6.50 -13.73 -11.14
N CYS A 80 6.10 -14.40 -12.22
CA CYS A 80 5.24 -15.57 -12.15
C CYS A 80 6.04 -16.87 -12.04
N PRO A 81 5.40 -18.01 -11.64
CA PRO A 81 6.06 -19.31 -11.64
C PRO A 81 6.61 -19.70 -13.03
N ILE A 82 7.80 -20.33 -13.02
CA ILE A 82 8.50 -20.85 -14.23
C ILE A 82 8.95 -19.74 -15.20
N GLU A 83 8.86 -18.48 -14.79
CA GLU A 83 9.34 -17.34 -15.56
C GLU A 83 10.82 -17.09 -15.27
N GLU A 84 11.64 -16.85 -16.32
CA GLU A 84 13.05 -16.48 -16.15
C GLU A 84 13.17 -15.25 -15.25
N GLN A 85 13.98 -15.37 -14.20
CA GLN A 85 14.29 -14.26 -13.30
C GLN A 85 15.74 -13.83 -13.50
N ARG A 86 15.94 -12.63 -14.00
CA ARG A 86 17.26 -12.04 -14.18
C ARG A 86 17.25 -10.59 -13.74
N TYR A 87 18.04 -10.28 -12.72
CA TYR A 87 18.17 -8.92 -12.20
C TYR A 87 19.51 -8.68 -11.49
N LEU A 88 19.91 -7.42 -11.41
CA LEU A 88 21.18 -6.97 -10.86
C LEU A 88 20.94 -5.75 -9.95
N TYR A 89 21.61 -5.74 -8.81
CA TYR A 89 21.68 -4.60 -7.91
C TYR A 89 23.12 -4.09 -7.85
N TYR A 90 23.35 -2.83 -8.18
CA TYR A 90 24.66 -2.20 -8.08
C TYR A 90 24.72 -1.31 -6.83
N GLY A 91 25.80 -1.42 -6.04
CA GLY A 91 25.98 -0.61 -4.84
C GLY A 91 26.03 0.90 -5.11
N ALA A 92 26.49 1.30 -6.32
CA ALA A 92 26.49 2.69 -6.78
C ALA A 92 25.09 3.30 -6.93
N ASP A 93 24.07 2.47 -7.17
CA ASP A 93 22.67 2.89 -7.30
C ASP A 93 21.94 2.95 -5.94
N HIS A 94 22.64 2.60 -4.84
CA HIS A 94 22.12 2.59 -3.46
C HIS A 94 20.76 1.88 -3.32
N PRO A 95 20.56 0.67 -3.91
CA PRO A 95 19.28 -0.01 -3.87
C PRO A 95 18.94 -0.48 -2.46
N GLU A 96 17.67 -0.27 -2.08
CA GLU A 96 16.99 -0.99 -1.03
C GLU A 96 15.80 -1.71 -1.65
N VAL A 97 15.83 -3.04 -1.65
CA VAL A 97 14.81 -3.87 -2.29
C VAL A 97 14.27 -4.86 -1.28
N PHE A 98 12.96 -4.86 -1.14
CA PHE A 98 12.23 -5.90 -0.40
C PHE A 98 11.70 -6.94 -1.39
N TRP A 99 11.56 -8.17 -0.94
CA TRP A 99 11.01 -9.25 -1.74
C TRP A 99 10.14 -10.17 -0.89
N VAL A 100 9.14 -10.78 -1.52
CA VAL A 100 8.32 -11.83 -0.95
C VAL A 100 8.07 -12.92 -1.99
N HIS A 101 8.26 -14.17 -1.58
CA HIS A 101 7.89 -15.35 -2.35
C HIS A 101 6.61 -15.94 -1.79
N PHE A 102 5.67 -16.31 -2.66
CA PHE A 102 4.39 -16.82 -2.25
C PHE A 102 3.80 -17.81 -3.25
N THR A 103 2.91 -18.65 -2.78
CA THR A 103 2.20 -19.68 -3.54
C THR A 103 0.79 -19.87 -2.99
N GLY A 104 0.05 -20.84 -3.47
CA GLY A 104 -1.28 -21.19 -3.02
C GLY A 104 -2.16 -21.63 -4.19
N TYR A 105 -3.20 -22.42 -3.91
CA TYR A 105 -4.08 -22.90 -4.99
C TYR A 105 -4.88 -21.74 -5.63
N ASP A 106 -5.12 -20.66 -4.91
CA ASP A 106 -5.88 -19.49 -5.39
C ASP A 106 -5.03 -18.25 -5.68
N ALA A 107 -3.71 -18.33 -5.50
CA ALA A 107 -2.79 -17.19 -5.69
C ALA A 107 -2.96 -16.50 -7.05
N LYS A 108 -3.19 -17.28 -8.13
CA LYS A 108 -3.42 -16.75 -9.48
C LYS A 108 -4.71 -15.91 -9.58
N ASN A 109 -5.81 -16.35 -8.93
CA ASN A 109 -7.09 -15.63 -8.97
C ASN A 109 -7.03 -14.40 -8.08
N ILE A 110 -6.36 -14.48 -6.93
CA ILE A 110 -6.10 -13.35 -6.03
C ILE A 110 -5.31 -12.25 -6.76
N LEU A 111 -4.21 -12.61 -7.43
CA LEU A 111 -3.45 -11.66 -8.26
C LEU A 111 -4.31 -11.02 -9.34
N ARG A 112 -5.13 -11.82 -10.05
CA ARG A 112 -6.05 -11.31 -11.07
C ARG A 112 -7.09 -10.35 -10.49
N TYR A 113 -7.63 -10.66 -9.31
CA TYR A 113 -8.60 -9.80 -8.61
C TYR A 113 -8.00 -8.42 -8.31
N TYR A 114 -6.72 -8.36 -7.92
CA TYR A 114 -5.98 -7.11 -7.69
C TYR A 114 -5.33 -6.53 -8.95
N HIS A 115 -5.73 -6.96 -10.15
CA HIS A 115 -5.21 -6.51 -11.45
C HIS A 115 -3.70 -6.70 -11.63
N LEU A 116 -3.08 -7.60 -10.86
CA LEU A 116 -1.68 -7.99 -10.98
C LEU A 116 -1.58 -9.14 -11.98
N THR A 117 -1.17 -8.86 -13.22
CA THR A 117 -1.22 -9.83 -14.32
C THR A 117 0.15 -10.16 -14.87
N PRO A 118 0.35 -11.38 -15.44
CA PRO A 118 1.63 -11.76 -16.06
C PRO A 118 2.03 -10.89 -17.26
N LYS A 119 1.12 -10.07 -17.78
CA LYS A 119 1.38 -9.20 -18.95
C LYS A 119 2.15 -7.93 -18.57
N GLN A 120 2.17 -7.58 -17.29
CA GLN A 120 2.83 -6.40 -16.76
C GLN A 120 3.76 -6.81 -15.63
N HIS A 121 5.06 -6.56 -15.80
CA HIS A 121 6.04 -6.89 -14.75
C HIS A 121 6.20 -5.79 -13.72
N VAL A 122 6.13 -4.51 -14.14
CA VAL A 122 6.44 -3.36 -13.29
C VAL A 122 5.18 -2.55 -12.99
N TYR A 123 4.96 -2.29 -11.71
CA TYR A 123 3.85 -1.49 -11.18
C TYR A 123 4.43 -0.31 -10.41
N HIS A 124 4.09 0.91 -10.81
CA HIS A 124 4.48 2.12 -10.08
C HIS A 124 3.53 2.37 -8.92
N THR A 125 4.06 2.57 -7.73
CA THR A 125 3.26 2.69 -6.49
C THR A 125 3.66 3.90 -5.64
N GLY A 126 4.74 4.58 -6.05
CA GLY A 126 5.38 5.59 -5.23
C GLY A 126 6.13 5.00 -4.01
N THR A 127 6.93 5.84 -3.38
CA THR A 127 7.65 5.48 -2.15
C THR A 127 6.78 5.75 -0.95
N ARG A 128 6.24 4.69 -0.32
CA ARG A 128 5.35 4.77 0.84
C ARG A 128 5.91 3.99 2.02
N SER A 129 5.73 4.53 3.21
CA SER A 129 6.12 3.88 4.47
C SER A 129 5.36 2.59 4.72
N GLU A 130 4.09 2.50 4.27
CA GLU A 130 3.21 1.34 4.43
C GLU A 130 3.78 0.08 3.77
N PHE A 131 4.34 0.21 2.57
CA PHE A 131 4.99 -0.94 1.90
C PHE A 131 6.17 -1.47 2.70
N ARG A 132 7.06 -0.57 3.20
CA ARG A 132 8.19 -0.96 4.04
C ARG A 132 7.73 -1.66 5.31
N TRP A 133 6.70 -1.12 5.96
CA TRP A 133 6.14 -1.68 7.19
C TRP A 133 5.58 -3.09 6.95
N ILE A 134 4.80 -3.32 5.89
CA ILE A 134 4.25 -4.64 5.56
C ILE A 134 5.36 -5.66 5.35
N PHE A 135 6.38 -5.34 4.55
CA PHE A 135 7.50 -6.25 4.31
C PHE A 135 8.29 -6.54 5.60
N GLN A 136 8.60 -5.52 6.40
CA GLN A 136 9.30 -5.70 7.68
C GLN A 136 8.47 -6.57 8.64
N ARG A 137 7.15 -6.38 8.65
CA ARG A 137 6.25 -7.20 9.46
C ARG A 137 6.24 -8.65 9.00
N MET A 138 6.16 -8.93 7.69
CA MET A 138 6.25 -10.28 7.15
C MET A 138 7.58 -10.96 7.50
N ILE A 139 8.71 -10.24 7.41
CA ILE A 139 10.02 -10.76 7.82
C ILE A 139 10.00 -11.17 9.29
N LEU A 140 9.48 -10.30 10.15
CA LEU A 140 9.42 -10.54 11.60
C LEU A 140 8.51 -11.73 11.95
N GLU A 141 7.34 -11.87 11.31
CA GLU A 141 6.44 -13.00 11.51
C GLU A 141 7.11 -14.34 11.11
N LEU A 142 7.84 -14.36 9.98
CA LEU A 142 8.60 -15.54 9.57
C LEU A 142 9.76 -15.89 10.51
N GLN A 143 10.38 -14.90 11.15
CA GLN A 143 11.48 -15.11 12.09
C GLN A 143 11.01 -15.56 13.48
N LEU A 144 9.87 -15.04 13.94
CA LEU A 144 9.35 -15.30 15.29
C LEU A 144 8.43 -16.52 15.36
N CYS A 145 7.80 -16.91 14.26
CA CYS A 145 6.86 -18.04 14.16
C CYS A 145 5.82 -18.05 15.30
N LYS A 146 5.21 -16.88 15.60
CA LYS A 146 4.17 -16.75 16.63
C LYS A 146 2.92 -17.56 16.25
N PRO A 147 2.05 -17.89 17.19
CA PRO A 147 0.77 -18.52 16.85
C PRO A 147 0.03 -17.77 15.74
N LEU A 148 -0.51 -18.48 14.75
CA LEU A 148 -1.22 -17.95 13.58
C LEU A 148 -0.36 -17.05 12.66
N TYR A 149 0.98 -17.21 12.67
CA TYR A 149 1.86 -16.39 11.83
C TYR A 149 1.64 -16.64 10.33
N GLU A 150 1.25 -17.85 9.92
CA GLU A 150 0.98 -18.16 8.52
C GLU A 150 -0.27 -17.43 8.01
N GLU A 151 -1.32 -17.33 8.82
CA GLU A 151 -2.53 -16.54 8.54
C GLU A 151 -2.23 -15.03 8.52
N MET A 152 -1.41 -14.57 9.48
CA MET A 152 -0.96 -13.18 9.51
C MET A 152 -0.17 -12.82 8.25
N LEU A 153 0.71 -13.70 7.78
CA LEU A 153 1.47 -13.52 6.55
C LEU A 153 0.56 -13.42 5.31
N ALA A 154 -0.46 -14.28 5.22
CA ALA A 154 -1.43 -14.24 4.13
C ALA A 154 -2.23 -12.93 4.13
N SER A 155 -2.63 -12.44 5.32
CA SER A 155 -3.31 -11.15 5.48
C SER A 155 -2.42 -9.98 5.06
N LEU A 156 -1.17 -9.93 5.52
CA LEU A 156 -0.20 -8.89 5.14
C LEU A 156 0.10 -8.89 3.64
N LEU A 157 0.16 -10.05 3.01
CA LEU A 157 0.34 -10.15 1.55
C LEU A 157 -0.90 -9.67 0.79
N ASN A 158 -2.11 -9.96 1.28
CA ASN A 158 -3.35 -9.40 0.71
C ASN A 158 -3.38 -7.87 0.85
N ASP A 159 -2.99 -7.32 2.01
CA ASP A 159 -2.89 -5.87 2.21
C ASP A 159 -1.91 -5.23 1.24
N LEU A 160 -0.75 -5.87 1.02
CA LEU A 160 0.24 -5.42 0.02
C LEU A 160 -0.37 -5.35 -1.39
N MET A 161 -1.05 -6.42 -1.83
CA MET A 161 -1.69 -6.48 -3.15
C MET A 161 -2.81 -5.45 -3.29
N LEU A 162 -3.62 -5.25 -2.23
CA LEU A 162 -4.68 -4.25 -2.18
C LEU A 162 -4.12 -2.84 -2.33
N LEU A 163 -3.04 -2.51 -1.63
CA LEU A 163 -2.39 -1.19 -1.74
C LEU A 163 -1.81 -0.94 -3.13
N ILE A 164 -1.22 -1.96 -3.76
CA ILE A 164 -0.74 -1.86 -5.15
C ILE A 164 -1.93 -1.58 -6.09
N CYS A 165 -3.01 -2.35 -5.99
CA CYS A 165 -4.22 -2.17 -6.80
C CYS A 165 -4.82 -0.78 -6.60
N ARG A 166 -4.99 -0.34 -5.36
CA ARG A 166 -5.49 1.00 -5.02
C ARG A 166 -4.66 2.10 -5.69
N GLN A 167 -3.32 1.99 -5.66
CA GLN A 167 -2.47 2.98 -6.31
C GLN A 167 -2.65 2.99 -7.82
N GLN A 168 -2.76 1.81 -8.47
CA GLN A 168 -3.01 1.74 -9.91
C GLN A 168 -4.36 2.36 -10.30
N GLU A 169 -5.39 2.20 -9.48
CA GLU A 169 -6.69 2.84 -9.71
C GLU A 169 -6.62 4.37 -9.54
N LEU A 170 -5.82 4.86 -8.58
CA LEU A 170 -5.60 6.29 -8.38
C LEU A 170 -4.85 6.92 -9.56
N ASP A 171 -3.81 6.26 -10.06
CA ASP A 171 -3.01 6.74 -11.19
C ASP A 171 -3.82 6.77 -12.51
N ARG A 172 -4.88 5.98 -12.61
CA ARG A 172 -5.83 6.00 -13.74
C ARG A 172 -6.83 7.15 -13.69
N GLN A 173 -7.02 7.76 -12.51
CA GLN A 173 -7.89 8.91 -12.35
C GLN A 173 -7.06 10.19 -12.56
N PRO A 174 -7.49 11.14 -13.42
CA PRO A 174 -6.69 12.35 -13.63
C PRO A 174 -6.61 13.20 -12.36
N GLY A 175 -5.42 13.23 -11.81
CA GLY A 175 -4.69 14.22 -11.05
C GLY A 175 -5.30 14.93 -9.84
N GLY A 176 -4.54 14.99 -8.76
CA GLY A 176 -4.60 16.10 -7.74
C GLY A 176 -5.79 16.14 -6.79
N ILE A 177 -6.95 15.66 -7.21
CA ILE A 177 -8.23 15.79 -6.49
C ILE A 177 -8.24 15.03 -5.16
N GLN A 178 -7.49 13.94 -5.07
CA GLN A 178 -7.54 13.08 -3.86
C GLN A 178 -6.81 13.70 -2.68
N ASP A 179 -5.65 14.29 -2.88
CA ASP A 179 -4.91 14.95 -1.80
C ASP A 179 -5.70 16.16 -1.29
N GLU A 180 -6.31 16.93 -2.21
CA GLU A 180 -7.22 18.03 -1.87
C GLU A 180 -8.43 17.56 -1.05
N VAL A 181 -9.01 16.40 -1.39
CA VAL A 181 -10.16 15.84 -0.65
C VAL A 181 -9.73 15.31 0.71
N ILE A 182 -8.58 14.64 0.83
CA ILE A 182 -8.04 14.16 2.11
C ILE A 182 -7.78 15.34 3.06
N GLU A 183 -7.14 16.40 2.56
CA GLU A 183 -6.93 17.62 3.35
C GLU A 183 -8.24 18.30 3.73
N ALA A 184 -9.22 18.29 2.83
CA ALA A 184 -10.54 18.84 3.12
C ALA A 184 -11.27 18.05 4.21
N ILE A 185 -11.21 16.71 4.15
CA ILE A 185 -11.79 15.83 5.18
C ILE A 185 -11.15 16.10 6.54
N ALA A 186 -9.82 16.19 6.59
CA ALA A 186 -9.09 16.50 7.82
C ALA A 186 -9.54 17.85 8.39
N TYR A 187 -9.56 18.90 7.57
CA TYR A 187 -10.00 20.23 7.96
C TYR A 187 -11.45 20.27 8.48
N LEU A 188 -12.39 19.68 7.71
CA LEU A 188 -13.80 19.62 8.09
C LEU A 188 -14.02 18.81 9.37
N SER A 189 -13.24 17.75 9.58
CA SER A 189 -13.29 16.93 10.79
C SER A 189 -12.70 17.61 12.02
N GLU A 190 -11.72 18.48 11.85
CA GLU A 190 -11.11 19.24 12.95
C GLU A 190 -11.96 20.45 13.36
N HIS A 191 -12.68 21.05 12.40
CA HIS A 191 -13.40 22.32 12.61
C HIS A 191 -14.94 22.19 12.54
N TYR A 192 -15.47 20.95 12.60
CA TYR A 192 -16.91 20.67 12.39
C TYR A 192 -17.84 21.48 13.31
N ASN A 193 -17.37 21.85 14.51
CA ASN A 193 -18.13 22.60 15.50
C ASN A 193 -18.08 24.13 15.29
N GLN A 194 -17.37 24.61 14.27
CA GLN A 194 -17.29 26.04 13.92
C GLN A 194 -18.20 26.35 12.72
N ASP A 195 -18.39 27.62 12.43
CA ASP A 195 -19.08 28.06 11.22
C ASP A 195 -18.10 28.06 10.04
N ILE A 196 -18.16 27.01 9.23
CA ILE A 196 -17.27 26.79 8.09
C ILE A 196 -17.90 27.33 6.80
N SER A 197 -17.27 28.36 6.21
CA SER A 197 -17.59 28.81 4.87
C SER A 197 -16.95 27.91 3.82
N VAL A 198 -17.76 27.08 3.15
CA VAL A 198 -17.33 26.19 2.07
C VAL A 198 -16.70 26.98 0.90
N SER A 199 -17.20 28.18 0.63
CA SER A 199 -16.69 29.06 -0.43
C SER A 199 -15.32 29.66 -0.09
N GLU A 200 -15.12 30.05 1.16
CA GLU A 200 -13.81 30.58 1.61
C GLU A 200 -12.75 29.48 1.64
N TYR A 201 -13.11 28.29 2.11
CA TYR A 201 -12.22 27.12 2.05
C TYR A 201 -11.76 26.83 0.62
N ALA A 202 -12.70 26.75 -0.33
CA ALA A 202 -12.38 26.50 -1.74
C ALA A 202 -11.49 27.62 -2.33
N LYS A 203 -11.81 28.89 -2.02
CA LYS A 203 -11.01 30.04 -2.47
C LYS A 203 -9.58 30.00 -1.93
N ALA A 204 -9.38 29.66 -0.66
CA ALA A 204 -8.06 29.52 -0.05
C ALA A 204 -7.19 28.44 -0.68
N ARG A 205 -7.80 27.44 -1.33
CA ARG A 205 -7.14 26.35 -2.06
C ARG A 205 -7.07 26.57 -3.58
N HIS A 206 -7.44 27.76 -4.07
CA HIS A 206 -7.46 28.13 -5.49
C HIS A 206 -8.36 27.24 -6.37
N ILE A 207 -9.42 26.67 -5.79
CA ILE A 207 -10.38 25.83 -6.50
C ILE A 207 -11.77 26.50 -6.49
N SER A 208 -12.61 26.17 -7.49
CA SER A 208 -13.99 26.64 -7.48
C SER A 208 -14.84 25.89 -6.45
N THR A 209 -15.78 26.58 -5.80
CA THR A 209 -16.68 25.97 -4.82
C THR A 209 -17.45 24.78 -5.41
N ASN A 210 -17.88 24.86 -6.67
CA ASN A 210 -18.60 23.77 -7.34
C ASN A 210 -17.70 22.56 -7.59
N HIS A 211 -16.43 22.78 -7.94
CA HIS A 211 -15.45 21.72 -8.07
C HIS A 211 -15.24 21.01 -6.73
N PHE A 212 -14.99 21.77 -5.68
CA PHE A 212 -14.82 21.25 -4.32
C PHE A 212 -16.01 20.40 -3.85
N ILE A 213 -17.25 20.94 -3.99
CA ILE A 213 -18.47 20.20 -3.61
C ILE A 213 -18.60 18.89 -4.37
N ARG A 214 -18.32 18.89 -5.68
CA ARG A 214 -18.41 17.71 -6.53
C ARG A 214 -17.36 16.68 -6.15
N SER A 215 -16.10 17.10 -5.97
CA SER A 215 -15.00 16.25 -5.60
C SER A 215 -15.23 15.59 -4.24
N LEU A 216 -15.57 16.36 -3.21
CA LEU A 216 -15.84 15.80 -1.89
C LEU A 216 -17.01 14.80 -1.94
N LYS A 217 -18.09 15.13 -2.66
CA LYS A 217 -19.24 14.23 -2.81
C LYS A 217 -18.88 12.94 -3.56
N GLN A 218 -18.03 13.02 -4.57
CA GLN A 218 -17.57 11.84 -5.31
C GLN A 218 -16.80 10.86 -4.42
N TYR A 219 -15.96 11.38 -3.52
CA TYR A 219 -15.10 10.55 -2.66
C TYR A 219 -15.76 10.11 -1.36
N THR A 220 -16.63 10.95 -0.77
CA THR A 220 -17.25 10.65 0.54
C THR A 220 -18.72 10.27 0.44
N GLY A 221 -19.35 10.43 -0.72
CA GLY A 221 -20.79 10.32 -0.89
C GLY A 221 -21.57 11.54 -0.37
N MET A 222 -20.92 12.52 0.28
CA MET A 222 -21.53 13.65 0.97
C MET A 222 -21.03 14.99 0.45
N THR A 223 -21.91 15.99 0.37
CA THR A 223 -21.47 17.38 0.22
C THR A 223 -20.76 17.89 1.49
N PRO A 224 -19.95 18.97 1.42
CA PRO A 224 -19.29 19.51 2.61
C PRO A 224 -20.26 19.81 3.77
N LYS A 225 -21.43 20.38 3.48
CA LYS A 225 -22.45 20.63 4.51
C LYS A 225 -22.97 19.31 5.12
N GLN A 226 -23.29 18.32 4.29
CA GLN A 226 -23.72 17.01 4.78
C GLN A 226 -22.66 16.33 5.63
N TYR A 227 -21.38 16.46 5.23
CA TYR A 227 -20.25 15.92 5.98
C TYR A 227 -20.14 16.59 7.37
N ILE A 228 -20.18 17.92 7.45
CA ILE A 228 -20.16 18.67 8.71
C ILE A 228 -21.34 18.27 9.63
N VAL A 229 -22.56 18.20 9.07
CA VAL A 229 -23.74 17.78 9.85
C VAL A 229 -23.57 16.34 10.37
N SER A 230 -23.08 15.44 9.54
CA SER A 230 -22.80 14.06 9.96
C SER A 230 -21.79 14.00 11.11
N GLN A 231 -20.70 14.77 11.04
CA GLN A 231 -19.71 14.87 12.13
C GLN A 231 -20.32 15.43 13.42
N ARG A 232 -21.14 16.49 13.32
CA ARG A 232 -21.86 17.06 14.47
C ARG A 232 -22.78 16.05 15.13
N MET A 233 -23.56 15.29 14.32
CA MET A 233 -24.49 14.29 14.85
C MET A 233 -23.76 13.10 15.49
N THR A 234 -22.70 12.61 14.87
CA THR A 234 -21.89 11.53 15.45
C THR A 234 -21.27 11.94 16.78
N ASN A 235 -20.72 13.15 16.87
CA ASN A 235 -20.13 13.64 18.11
C ASN A 235 -21.21 13.95 19.18
N ALA A 236 -22.37 14.46 18.77
CA ALA A 236 -23.50 14.66 19.70
C ALA A 236 -23.97 13.34 20.30
N GLN A 237 -24.12 12.31 19.48
CA GLN A 237 -24.49 10.96 19.94
C GLN A 237 -23.47 10.42 20.94
N MET A 238 -22.19 10.50 20.62
CA MET A 238 -21.10 10.06 21.51
C MET A 238 -21.16 10.80 22.87
N LEU A 239 -21.40 12.13 22.86
CA LEU A 239 -21.50 12.92 24.09
C LEU A 239 -22.75 12.55 24.92
N LEU A 240 -23.88 12.25 24.26
CA LEU A 240 -25.09 11.78 24.94
C LEU A 240 -24.88 10.42 25.64
N GLU A 241 -24.07 9.54 25.05
CA GLU A 241 -23.79 8.21 25.59
C GLU A 241 -22.68 8.23 26.67
N SER A 242 -21.73 9.14 26.60
CA SER A 242 -20.49 9.10 27.39
C SER A 242 -20.33 10.28 28.39
N SER A 243 -21.28 11.22 28.48
CA SER A 243 -21.16 12.37 29.33
C SER A 243 -22.46 12.68 30.10
N SER A 244 -22.37 13.59 31.05
CA SER A 244 -23.52 14.13 31.82
C SER A 244 -24.01 15.52 31.31
N TYR A 245 -23.56 15.91 30.11
CA TYR A 245 -23.99 17.19 29.54
C TYR A 245 -25.47 17.19 29.17
N THR A 246 -26.11 18.34 29.36
CA THR A 246 -27.48 18.58 28.87
C THR A 246 -27.52 18.68 27.35
N ILE A 247 -28.67 18.45 26.74
CA ILE A 247 -28.87 18.59 25.29
C ILE A 247 -28.44 19.97 24.78
N GLN A 248 -28.69 21.02 25.55
CA GLN A 248 -28.30 22.41 25.23
C GLN A 248 -26.77 22.54 25.19
N GLU A 249 -26.08 22.05 26.21
CA GLU A 249 -24.61 22.06 26.25
C GLU A 249 -24.00 21.25 25.09
N ILE A 250 -24.54 20.07 24.81
CA ILE A 250 -24.10 19.27 23.67
C ILE A 250 -24.31 20.02 22.35
N ALA A 251 -25.45 20.67 22.15
CA ALA A 251 -25.72 21.46 20.96
C ALA A 251 -24.64 22.55 20.74
N VAL A 252 -24.28 23.28 21.79
CA VAL A 252 -23.22 24.28 21.75
C VAL A 252 -21.86 23.66 21.44
N ILE A 253 -21.51 22.56 22.11
CA ILE A 253 -20.22 21.86 21.89
C ILE A 253 -20.05 21.40 20.43
N VAL A 254 -21.11 20.90 19.82
CA VAL A 254 -21.06 20.40 18.43
C VAL A 254 -21.34 21.47 17.38
N GLY A 255 -21.53 22.72 17.77
CA GLY A 255 -21.63 23.86 16.86
C GLY A 255 -23.05 24.29 16.45
N TYR A 256 -24.06 24.04 17.28
CA TYR A 256 -25.44 24.51 17.14
C TYR A 256 -25.77 25.54 18.25
N GLY A 257 -24.92 26.51 18.41
CA GLY A 257 -25.12 27.60 19.36
C GLY A 257 -25.66 28.88 18.69
#